data_03ca11029eb1b9dc8bb9c4b0e9054122
#
_entry.id   03ca11029eb1b9dc8bb9c4b0e9054122
#
_cell.length_a   1.000
_cell.length_b   1.000
_cell.length_c   1.000
_cell.angle_alpha   90.00
_cell.angle_beta   90.00
_cell.angle_gamma   90.00
#
_symmetry.space_group_name_H-M   'P 1'
#
loop_
_entity.id
_entity.type
_entity.pdbx_description
1 polymer ?
#
loop_
_entity_poly.entity_id
_entity_poly.type
_entity_poly.pdbx_seq_one_letter_code
_entity_poly.pdbx_strand_id
1 'polypeptide(L)'
;MILSRTSQYAVQALIYMATQPSATPVLNKDVAAQLGVPAPYLAKILQGLAKGNLLISSRGRLGGFCLREHGDNITLMQILLLTEGPTFTENCMLGLKKCSDETACPLHFRWVPVKMKIIEMLQDTTLGKLAQAVETGKYRLADVPGMLFEQANL
;
A
#
# COMPACT_ATOMS: atom_id res chain seq x y z
N MET A 1 2.14 12.30 10.66
CA MET A 1 1.71 11.19 9.80
C MET A 1 2.85 10.81 8.88
N ILE A 2 3.16 9.54 8.74
CA ILE A 2 4.35 9.09 8.01
C ILE A 2 4.07 8.91 6.51
N LEU A 3 2.85 8.48 6.16
CA LEU A 3 2.46 8.20 4.77
C LEU A 3 1.45 9.21 4.25
N SER A 4 1.58 9.55 2.96
CA SER A 4 0.57 10.34 2.24
C SER A 4 -0.75 9.58 2.13
N ARG A 5 -1.85 10.31 1.89
CA ARG A 5 -3.17 9.70 1.61
C ARG A 5 -3.11 8.77 0.40
N THR A 6 -2.35 9.15 -0.63
CA THR A 6 -2.13 8.32 -1.81
C THR A 6 -1.53 6.97 -1.45
N SER A 7 -0.48 6.96 -0.64
CA SER A 7 0.16 5.73 -0.18
C SER A 7 -0.76 4.89 0.70
N GLN A 8 -1.51 5.52 1.61
CA GLN A 8 -2.47 4.82 2.46
C GLN A 8 -3.52 4.08 1.63
N TYR A 9 -4.13 4.76 0.65
CA TYR A 9 -5.12 4.14 -0.23
C TYR A 9 -4.51 3.10 -1.17
N ALA A 10 -3.28 3.32 -1.65
CA ALA A 10 -2.56 2.34 -2.44
C ALA A 10 -2.38 1.02 -1.68
N VAL A 11 -1.87 1.11 -0.45
CA VAL A 11 -1.66 -0.07 0.42
C VAL A 11 -2.98 -0.78 0.71
N GLN A 12 -4.04 -0.05 1.09
CA GLN A 12 -5.35 -0.62 1.37
C GLN A 12 -5.93 -1.34 0.14
N ALA A 13 -5.86 -0.72 -1.04
CA ALA A 13 -6.36 -1.32 -2.27
C ALA A 13 -5.60 -2.60 -2.64
N LEU A 14 -4.27 -2.60 -2.50
CA LEU A 14 -3.44 -3.76 -2.80
C LEU A 14 -3.67 -4.90 -1.80
N ILE A 15 -3.88 -4.61 -0.50
CA ILE A 15 -4.26 -5.62 0.49
C ILE A 15 -5.61 -6.24 0.11
N TYR A 16 -6.61 -5.41 -0.24
CA TYR A 16 -7.90 -5.91 -0.70
C TYR A 16 -7.76 -6.82 -1.92
N MET A 17 -6.96 -6.43 -2.92
CA MET A 17 -6.71 -7.27 -4.09
C MET A 17 -6.02 -8.59 -3.73
N ALA A 18 -5.12 -8.57 -2.74
CA ALA A 18 -4.43 -9.77 -2.26
C ALA A 18 -5.35 -10.75 -1.53
N THR A 19 -6.51 -10.31 -1.02
CA THR A 19 -7.55 -11.20 -0.46
C THR A 19 -8.41 -11.86 -1.53
N GLN A 20 -8.34 -11.40 -2.80
CA GLN A 20 -9.10 -11.99 -3.89
C GLN A 20 -8.38 -13.21 -4.47
N PRO A 21 -9.12 -14.12 -5.16
CA PRO A 21 -8.47 -15.22 -5.85
C PRO A 21 -7.37 -14.73 -6.80
N SER A 22 -6.27 -15.46 -6.87
CA SER A 22 -5.11 -15.10 -7.66
C SER A 22 -5.46 -14.79 -9.11
N ALA A 23 -4.87 -13.73 -9.67
CA ALA A 23 -5.09 -13.25 -11.04
C ALA A 23 -6.54 -12.87 -11.39
N THR A 24 -7.42 -12.69 -10.40
CA THR A 24 -8.80 -12.22 -10.62
C THR A 24 -8.83 -10.70 -10.69
N PRO A 25 -9.18 -10.09 -11.85
CA PRO A 25 -9.32 -8.64 -11.95
C PRO A 25 -10.47 -8.12 -11.08
N VAL A 26 -10.23 -7.00 -10.40
CA VAL A 26 -11.26 -6.27 -9.65
C VAL A 26 -11.50 -4.90 -10.29
N LEU A 27 -12.75 -4.47 -10.31
CA LEU A 27 -13.10 -3.17 -10.86
C LEU A 27 -12.74 -2.05 -9.87
N ASN A 28 -12.17 -0.96 -10.38
CA ASN A 28 -11.85 0.22 -9.58
C ASN A 28 -13.03 0.71 -8.73
N LYS A 29 -14.26 0.74 -9.31
CA LYS A 29 -15.46 1.19 -8.60
C LYS A 29 -15.78 0.32 -7.37
N ASP A 30 -15.55 -0.99 -7.47
CA ASP A 30 -15.85 -1.93 -6.39
C ASP A 30 -14.81 -1.79 -5.26
N VAL A 31 -13.52 -1.67 -5.61
CA VAL A 31 -12.46 -1.37 -4.62
C VAL A 31 -12.70 -0.02 -3.94
N ALA A 32 -13.06 1.01 -4.71
CA ALA A 32 -13.36 2.33 -4.18
C ALA A 32 -14.53 2.32 -3.19
N ALA A 33 -15.60 1.57 -3.50
CA ALA A 33 -16.74 1.38 -2.61
C ALA A 33 -16.34 0.66 -1.32
N GLN A 34 -15.54 -0.40 -1.40
CA GLN A 34 -15.04 -1.14 -0.24
C GLN A 34 -14.16 -0.29 0.68
N LEU A 35 -13.37 0.61 0.12
CA LEU A 35 -12.47 1.46 0.88
C LEU A 35 -13.12 2.79 1.31
N GLY A 36 -14.29 3.12 0.81
CA GLY A 36 -14.94 4.40 1.08
C GLY A 36 -14.21 5.60 0.46
N VAL A 37 -13.58 5.43 -0.70
CA VAL A 37 -12.80 6.47 -1.39
C VAL A 37 -13.42 6.82 -2.75
N PRO A 38 -13.23 8.07 -3.25
CA PRO A 38 -13.71 8.46 -4.55
C PRO A 38 -13.07 7.62 -5.68
N ALA A 39 -13.89 6.98 -6.51
CA ALA A 39 -13.41 6.10 -7.58
C ALA A 39 -12.47 6.80 -8.58
N PRO A 40 -12.68 8.06 -9.01
CA PRO A 40 -11.73 8.75 -9.90
C PRO A 40 -10.36 8.97 -9.27
N TYR A 41 -10.30 9.20 -7.96
CA TYR A 41 -9.04 9.36 -7.23
C TYR A 41 -8.30 8.03 -7.12
N LEU A 42 -9.01 6.96 -6.74
CA LEU A 42 -8.42 5.62 -6.67
C LEU A 42 -7.94 5.14 -8.04
N ALA A 43 -8.66 5.44 -9.12
CA ALA A 43 -8.26 5.07 -10.48
C ALA A 43 -6.87 5.59 -10.85
N LYS A 44 -6.55 6.84 -10.48
CA LYS A 44 -5.22 7.42 -10.73
C LYS A 44 -4.13 6.67 -9.95
N ILE A 45 -4.41 6.30 -8.71
CA ILE A 45 -3.49 5.53 -7.87
C ILE A 45 -3.22 4.16 -8.51
N LEU A 46 -4.28 3.42 -8.86
CA LEU A 46 -4.16 2.09 -9.46
C LEU A 46 -3.44 2.12 -10.82
N GLN A 47 -3.69 3.14 -11.63
CA GLN A 47 -2.96 3.35 -12.89
C GLN A 47 -1.46 3.62 -12.64
N GLY A 48 -1.13 4.38 -11.61
CA GLY A 48 0.26 4.61 -11.19
C GLY A 48 0.96 3.31 -10.77
N LEU A 49 0.28 2.48 -9.99
CA LEU A 49 0.78 1.17 -9.57
C LEU A 49 0.94 0.18 -10.75
N ALA A 50 0.04 0.25 -11.74
CA ALA A 50 0.16 -0.54 -12.97
C ALA A 50 1.36 -0.11 -13.83
N LYS A 51 1.60 1.19 -13.95
CA LYS A 51 2.81 1.73 -14.60
C LYS A 51 4.10 1.32 -13.86
N GLY A 52 4.03 1.21 -12.55
CA GLY A 52 5.12 0.72 -11.69
C GLY A 52 5.25 -0.80 -11.64
N ASN A 53 4.53 -1.54 -12.49
CA ASN A 53 4.57 -3.00 -12.60
C ASN A 53 4.09 -3.79 -11.37
N LEU A 54 3.39 -3.18 -10.42
CA LEU A 54 2.75 -3.91 -9.32
C LEU A 54 1.39 -4.50 -9.70
N LEU A 55 0.69 -3.85 -10.64
CA LEU A 55 -0.62 -4.28 -11.11
C LEU A 55 -0.62 -4.57 -12.61
N ILE A 56 -1.52 -5.45 -13.02
CA ILE A 56 -1.94 -5.63 -14.40
C ILE A 56 -3.29 -4.94 -14.57
N SER A 57 -3.40 -4.08 -15.57
CA SER A 57 -4.66 -3.43 -15.96
C SER A 57 -5.22 -4.09 -17.20
N SER A 58 -6.47 -4.52 -17.14
CA SER A 58 -7.19 -5.16 -18.25
C SER A 58 -8.40 -4.32 -18.63
N ARG A 59 -8.65 -4.19 -19.96
CA ARG A 59 -9.82 -3.49 -20.49
C ARG A 59 -10.98 -4.45 -20.74
N GLY A 60 -12.20 -3.87 -20.92
CA GLY A 60 -13.39 -4.60 -21.31
C GLY A 60 -14.28 -4.98 -20.14
N ARG A 61 -15.32 -5.77 -20.44
CA ARG A 61 -16.39 -6.14 -19.49
C ARG A 61 -15.90 -6.94 -18.29
N LEU A 62 -14.87 -7.78 -18.50
CA LEU A 62 -14.20 -8.58 -17.46
C LEU A 62 -12.85 -7.98 -17.06
N GLY A 63 -12.63 -6.70 -17.39
CA GLY A 63 -11.40 -6.00 -17.08
C GLY A 63 -11.34 -5.54 -15.63
N GLY A 64 -10.31 -4.76 -15.33
CA GLY A 64 -10.03 -4.23 -14.00
C GLY A 64 -8.55 -4.28 -13.68
N PHE A 65 -8.22 -4.37 -12.40
CA PHE A 65 -6.85 -4.46 -11.90
C PHE A 65 -6.66 -5.75 -11.12
N CYS A 66 -5.52 -6.39 -11.28
CA CYS A 66 -5.08 -7.49 -10.42
C CYS A 66 -3.59 -7.37 -10.11
N LEU A 67 -3.15 -8.04 -9.05
CA LEU A 67 -1.73 -8.11 -8.72
C LEU A 67 -0.96 -8.81 -9.83
N ARG A 68 0.21 -8.27 -10.19
CA ARG A 68 1.11 -8.90 -11.17
C ARG A 68 1.77 -10.14 -10.61
N GLU A 69 2.13 -10.11 -9.33
CA GLU A 69 2.78 -11.19 -8.60
C GLU A 69 1.95 -11.59 -7.40
N HIS A 70 2.24 -12.76 -6.83
CA HIS A 70 1.61 -13.18 -5.58
C HIS A 70 1.92 -12.18 -4.45
N GLY A 71 0.95 -11.90 -3.59
CA GLY A 71 1.08 -10.91 -2.53
C GLY A 71 2.28 -11.15 -1.59
N ASP A 72 2.72 -12.39 -1.43
CA ASP A 72 3.91 -12.73 -0.63
C ASP A 72 5.22 -12.19 -1.20
N ASN A 73 5.26 -11.90 -2.50
CA ASN A 73 6.43 -11.35 -3.18
C ASN A 73 6.45 -9.81 -3.22
N ILE A 74 5.40 -9.15 -2.72
CA ILE A 74 5.27 -7.69 -2.75
C ILE A 74 5.38 -7.15 -1.33
N THR A 75 6.43 -6.36 -1.05
CA THR A 75 6.65 -5.72 0.26
C THR A 75 6.00 -4.34 0.32
N LEU A 76 5.71 -3.86 1.53
CA LEU A 76 5.27 -2.48 1.73
C LEU A 76 6.29 -1.47 1.21
N MET A 77 7.58 -1.76 1.36
CA MET A 77 8.65 -0.88 0.86
C MET A 77 8.53 -0.65 -0.65
N GLN A 78 8.30 -1.69 -1.45
CA GLN A 78 8.13 -1.56 -2.91
C GLN A 78 6.96 -0.65 -3.27
N ILE A 79 5.84 -0.75 -2.55
CA ILE A 79 4.67 0.09 -2.77
C ILE A 79 5.00 1.55 -2.45
N LEU A 80 5.65 1.81 -1.31
CA LEU A 80 5.94 3.16 -0.85
C LEU A 80 6.99 3.85 -1.72
N LEU A 81 7.97 3.13 -2.24
CA LEU A 81 8.92 3.71 -3.20
C LEU A 81 8.24 4.19 -4.49
N LEU A 82 7.15 3.55 -4.92
CA LEU A 82 6.36 4.00 -6.07
C LEU A 82 5.45 5.20 -5.74
N THR A 83 4.89 5.27 -4.55
CA THR A 83 3.88 6.27 -4.19
C THR A 83 4.47 7.50 -3.50
N GLU A 84 5.53 7.35 -2.71
CA GLU A 84 6.24 8.43 -2.01
C GLU A 84 7.50 8.89 -2.77
N GLY A 85 8.00 8.06 -3.67
CA GLY A 85 9.21 8.31 -4.45
C GLY A 85 10.45 7.58 -3.92
N PRO A 86 11.52 7.51 -4.74
CA PRO A 86 12.70 6.70 -4.43
C PRO A 86 13.51 7.22 -3.23
N THR A 87 13.38 8.50 -2.88
CA THR A 87 14.07 9.12 -1.75
C THR A 87 13.30 9.05 -0.44
N PHE A 88 12.16 8.36 -0.40
CA PHE A 88 11.29 8.27 0.77
C PHE A 88 12.06 7.89 2.05
N THR A 89 12.99 6.95 1.95
CA THR A 89 13.80 6.48 3.08
C THR A 89 14.95 7.42 3.46
N GLU A 90 15.28 8.39 2.61
CA GLU A 90 16.39 9.33 2.82
C GLU A 90 15.95 10.64 3.49
N ASN A 91 14.64 10.89 3.52
CA ASN A 91 14.09 12.15 3.99
C ASN A 91 14.40 12.44 5.45
N CYS A 92 14.78 13.69 5.72
CA CYS A 92 14.91 14.21 7.07
C CYS A 92 13.54 14.50 7.66
N MET A 93 13.29 14.13 8.93
CA MET A 93 12.03 14.40 9.62
C MET A 93 11.72 15.90 9.75
N LEU A 94 12.77 16.75 9.84
CA LEU A 94 12.64 18.20 9.89
C LEU A 94 12.59 18.87 8.50
N GLY A 95 12.52 18.08 7.42
CA GLY A 95 12.42 18.59 6.06
C GLY A 95 13.74 19.10 5.46
N LEU A 96 14.88 18.83 6.06
CA LEU A 96 16.18 19.17 5.47
C LEU A 96 16.47 18.25 4.27
N LYS A 97 17.23 18.75 3.30
CA LYS A 97 17.51 18.07 2.03
C LYS A 97 18.18 16.71 2.17
N LYS A 98 18.96 16.51 3.22
CA LYS A 98 19.71 15.29 3.45
C LYS A 98 19.71 14.93 4.94
N CYS A 99 19.55 13.64 5.21
CA CYS A 99 19.67 13.09 6.57
C CYS A 99 20.97 12.29 6.64
N SER A 100 22.05 12.89 7.16
CA SER A 100 23.37 12.26 7.29
C SER A 100 24.03 12.64 8.60
N ASP A 101 24.96 11.80 9.07
CA ASP A 101 25.73 12.03 10.29
C ASP A 101 26.64 13.27 10.19
N GLU A 102 27.15 13.56 8.99
CA GLU A 102 28.02 14.69 8.71
C GLU A 102 27.31 16.05 8.85
N THR A 103 26.02 16.09 8.56
CA THR A 103 25.18 17.29 8.59
C THR A 103 23.96 17.09 9.47
N ALA A 104 24.18 16.51 10.67
CA ALA A 104 23.13 16.13 11.57
C ALA A 104 22.28 17.32 12.06
N CYS A 105 20.95 17.19 11.98
CA CYS A 105 20.03 18.12 12.63
C CYS A 105 19.88 17.79 14.13
N PRO A 106 19.30 18.68 14.96
CA PRO A 106 19.14 18.43 16.39
C PRO A 106 18.35 17.15 16.75
N LEU A 107 17.54 16.63 15.82
CA LEU A 107 16.75 15.41 16.02
C LEU A 107 17.42 14.15 15.45
N HIS A 108 18.51 14.28 14.69
CA HIS A 108 19.10 13.24 13.87
C HIS A 108 19.33 11.91 14.63
N PHE A 109 20.11 11.97 15.71
CA PHE A 109 20.50 10.76 16.46
C PHE A 109 19.36 10.09 17.21
N ARG A 110 18.24 10.80 17.43
CA ARG A 110 17.01 10.22 17.97
C ARG A 110 16.11 9.67 16.87
N TRP A 111 16.12 10.29 15.69
CA TRP A 111 15.27 9.91 14.56
C TRP A 111 15.82 8.70 13.81
N VAL A 112 17.11 8.63 13.54
CA VAL A 112 17.70 7.56 12.71
C VAL A 112 17.37 6.16 13.23
N PRO A 113 17.48 5.82 14.52
CA PRO A 113 17.09 4.49 15.01
C PRO A 113 15.61 4.15 14.76
N VAL A 114 14.73 5.13 14.90
CA VAL A 114 13.28 4.96 14.62
C VAL A 114 13.05 4.74 13.13
N LYS A 115 13.68 5.56 12.30
CA LYS A 115 13.61 5.44 10.83
C LYS A 115 14.09 4.05 10.37
N MET A 116 15.19 3.54 10.91
CA MET A 116 15.70 2.21 10.55
C MET A 116 14.71 1.10 10.90
N LYS A 117 14.04 1.16 12.05
CA LYS A 117 12.98 0.20 12.42
C LYS A 117 11.76 0.27 11.50
N ILE A 118 11.40 1.46 11.07
CA ILE A 118 10.32 1.64 10.08
C ILE A 118 10.72 0.99 8.75
N ILE A 119 11.93 1.25 8.27
CA ILE A 119 12.46 0.66 7.03
C ILE A 119 12.44 -0.87 7.11
N GLU A 120 12.95 -1.44 8.19
CA GLU A 120 12.94 -2.89 8.45
C GLU A 120 11.51 -3.45 8.40
N MET A 121 10.58 -2.86 9.14
CA MET A 121 9.17 -3.26 9.12
C MET A 121 8.58 -3.23 7.70
N LEU A 122 8.87 -2.18 6.92
CA LEU A 122 8.34 -2.03 5.56
C LEU A 122 8.95 -3.05 4.58
N GLN A 123 10.21 -3.45 4.79
CA GLN A 123 10.88 -4.47 3.99
C GLN A 123 10.41 -5.89 4.32
N ASP A 124 10.13 -6.16 5.59
CA ASP A 124 9.77 -7.49 6.08
C ASP A 124 8.26 -7.78 6.01
N THR A 125 7.44 -6.75 5.81
CA THR A 125 5.99 -6.90 5.71
C THR A 125 5.56 -7.00 4.24
N THR A 126 4.91 -8.13 3.90
CA THR A 126 4.37 -8.38 2.56
C THR A 126 2.87 -8.18 2.51
N LEU A 127 2.33 -7.94 1.31
CA LEU A 127 0.88 -7.89 1.09
C LEU A 127 0.20 -9.19 1.48
N GLY A 128 0.83 -10.35 1.22
CA GLY A 128 0.27 -11.65 1.59
C GLY A 128 0.07 -11.79 3.09
N LYS A 129 1.05 -11.39 3.91
CA LYS A 129 0.90 -11.38 5.39
C LYS A 129 -0.26 -10.50 5.85
N LEU A 130 -0.42 -9.32 5.25
CA LEU A 130 -1.48 -8.37 5.60
C LEU A 130 -2.86 -8.88 5.14
N ALA A 131 -2.95 -9.43 3.93
CA ALA A 131 -4.17 -10.02 3.41
C ALA A 131 -4.64 -11.19 4.30
N GLN A 132 -3.73 -12.09 4.64
CA GLN A 132 -4.03 -13.20 5.56
C GLN A 132 -4.54 -12.71 6.92
N ALA A 133 -3.95 -11.64 7.47
CA ALA A 133 -4.41 -11.06 8.72
C ALA A 133 -5.85 -10.50 8.59
N VAL A 134 -6.17 -9.82 7.49
CA VAL A 134 -7.52 -9.31 7.22
C VAL A 134 -8.53 -10.45 7.06
N GLU A 135 -8.15 -11.52 6.36
CA GLU A 135 -9.01 -12.70 6.15
C GLU A 135 -9.39 -13.43 7.46
N THR A 136 -8.61 -13.28 8.53
CA THR A 136 -9.00 -13.81 9.85
C THR A 136 -10.24 -13.16 10.44
N GLY A 137 -10.68 -11.99 9.90
CA GLY A 137 -11.80 -11.21 10.41
C GLY A 137 -11.51 -10.42 11.70
N LYS A 138 -10.28 -10.47 12.21
CA LYS A 138 -9.87 -9.76 13.45
C LYS A 138 -9.41 -8.33 13.20
N TYR A 139 -8.99 -8.01 11.96
CA TYR A 139 -8.40 -6.73 11.60
C TYR A 139 -9.21 -6.05 10.51
N ARG A 140 -9.49 -4.76 10.69
CA ARG A 140 -10.14 -3.96 9.66
C ARG A 140 -9.12 -3.38 8.68
N LEU A 141 -9.52 -3.27 7.43
CA LEU A 141 -8.71 -2.67 6.38
C LEU A 141 -9.13 -1.21 6.07
N ALA A 142 -10.40 -0.88 6.29
CA ALA A 142 -10.97 0.45 6.03
C ALA A 142 -11.89 0.89 7.15
N ASP A 143 -12.26 2.18 7.16
CA ASP A 143 -13.19 2.75 8.14
C ASP A 143 -14.67 2.48 7.81
N VAL A 144 -14.94 1.64 6.81
CA VAL A 144 -16.28 1.20 6.42
C VAL A 144 -16.62 -0.06 7.21
N PRO A 145 -17.56 -0.01 8.18
CA PRO A 145 -17.88 -1.17 9.01
C PRO A 145 -18.49 -2.32 8.19
N GLY A 146 -18.02 -3.52 8.42
CA GLY A 146 -18.66 -4.76 8.00
C GLY A 146 -18.43 -5.25 6.56
N MET A 147 -17.96 -4.41 5.64
CA MET A 147 -17.92 -4.78 4.22
C MET A 147 -16.84 -5.80 3.83
N LEU A 148 -15.70 -5.83 4.52
CA LEU A 148 -14.60 -6.76 4.17
C LEU A 148 -14.71 -8.11 4.85
N PHE A 149 -15.49 -8.21 5.92
CA PHE A 149 -15.59 -9.43 6.73
C PHE A 149 -16.76 -10.34 6.32
N GLU A 150 -17.79 -9.80 5.67
CA GLU A 150 -18.93 -10.60 5.20
C GLU A 150 -18.58 -11.51 4.01
N GLN A 151 -17.53 -11.21 3.25
CA GLN A 151 -17.11 -12.03 2.11
C GLN A 151 -16.18 -13.19 2.47
N ALA A 152 -15.59 -13.20 3.67
CA ALA A 152 -14.73 -14.29 4.14
C ALA A 152 -15.50 -15.48 4.70
N ASN A 153 -16.83 -15.39 4.83
CA ASN A 153 -17.70 -16.44 5.35
C ASN A 153 -18.59 -17.11 4.28
N LEU A 154 -18.33 -16.85 3.02
CA LEU A 154 -18.96 -17.54 1.88
C LEU A 154 -17.92 -18.39 1.16
#